data_e205a218dd0c6c5c365c03189e426403
#
_entry.id   e205a218dd0c6c5c365c03189e426403
#
_cell.length_a   1.000
_cell.length_b   1.000
_cell.length_c   1.000
_cell.angle_alpha   90.00
_cell.angle_beta   90.00
_cell.angle_gamma   90.00
#
_symmetry.space_group_name_H-M   'P 1'
#
loop_
_entity.id
_entity.type
_entity.pdbx_description
1 polymer ?
#
loop_
_entity_poly.entity_id
_entity_poly.type
_entity_poly.pdbx_seq_one_letter_code
_entity_poly.pdbx_strand_id
1 'polypeptide(L)'
;MPKLVLLNGPPAVGKSTVARRYADDHPLTLVLEIDTVRALLGSWLDDPQRSGWAARMIALAMARTHLEAGHDVIVPQLLTRREFVELLRETTEAAGATFCELTLMDPRDIVLARLEQRSEPVGAFSARALMARQGTTPGDAYDAFVAALAERRDAVVIHDPLSDAAYDELVDLLD
;
A
#
# COMPACT_ATOMS: atom_id res chain seq x y z
N MET A 1 -8.21 20.39 1.45
CA MET A 1 -6.96 20.13 2.21
C MET A 1 -6.37 18.84 1.65
N PRO A 2 -5.07 18.78 1.32
CA PRO A 2 -4.50 17.56 0.76
C PRO A 2 -4.60 16.39 1.76
N LYS A 3 -4.65 15.18 1.23
CA LYS A 3 -4.77 13.97 2.06
C LYS A 3 -3.72 12.92 1.65
N LEU A 4 -3.26 12.13 2.63
CA LEU A 4 -2.55 10.88 2.38
C LEU A 4 -3.47 9.72 2.71
N VAL A 5 -3.75 8.89 1.70
CA VAL A 5 -4.58 7.70 1.82
C VAL A 5 -3.69 6.47 1.84
N LEU A 6 -3.63 5.77 2.96
CA LEU A 6 -3.01 4.45 3.04
C LEU A 6 -4.05 3.39 2.65
N LEU A 7 -3.86 2.73 1.50
CA LEU A 7 -4.60 1.53 1.13
C LEU A 7 -3.84 0.30 1.62
N ASN A 8 -4.24 -0.21 2.79
CA ASN A 8 -3.66 -1.40 3.38
C ASN A 8 -4.40 -2.66 2.90
N GLY A 9 -3.79 -3.83 3.03
CA GLY A 9 -4.42 -5.08 2.63
C GLY A 9 -3.41 -6.15 2.20
N PRO A 10 -3.83 -7.42 2.07
CA PRO A 10 -2.96 -8.51 1.67
C PRO A 10 -2.43 -8.35 0.24
N PRO A 11 -1.39 -9.14 -0.16
CA PRO A 11 -0.89 -9.12 -1.53
C PRO A 11 -2.01 -9.45 -2.54
N ALA A 12 -1.98 -8.84 -3.72
CA ALA A 12 -2.93 -9.08 -4.83
C ALA A 12 -4.44 -8.82 -4.51
N VAL A 13 -4.78 -8.15 -3.42
CA VAL A 13 -6.18 -7.75 -3.12
C VAL A 13 -6.70 -6.62 -4.04
N GLY A 14 -5.84 -5.97 -4.81
CA GLY A 14 -6.24 -4.90 -5.75
C GLY A 14 -5.79 -3.50 -5.37
N LYS A 15 -5.00 -3.30 -4.31
CA LYS A 15 -4.54 -1.97 -3.83
C LYS A 15 -4.02 -1.05 -4.92
N SER A 16 -3.07 -1.53 -5.74
CA SER A 16 -2.48 -0.71 -6.82
C SER A 16 -3.48 -0.39 -7.93
N THR A 17 -4.45 -1.27 -8.19
CA THR A 17 -5.53 -1.03 -9.16
C THR A 17 -6.45 0.07 -8.69
N VAL A 18 -6.90 -0.01 -7.44
CA VAL A 18 -7.75 1.01 -6.80
C VAL A 18 -7.02 2.34 -6.71
N ALA A 19 -5.73 2.32 -6.31
CA ALA A 19 -4.92 3.54 -6.20
C ALA A 19 -4.76 4.27 -7.55
N ARG A 20 -4.57 3.52 -8.64
CA ARG A 20 -4.48 4.12 -9.99
C ARG A 20 -5.81 4.68 -10.45
N ARG A 21 -6.92 3.95 -10.26
CA ARG A 21 -8.26 4.45 -10.55
C ARG A 21 -8.53 5.75 -9.79
N TYR A 22 -8.21 5.80 -8.50
CA TYR A 22 -8.37 7.01 -7.70
C TYR A 22 -7.53 8.19 -8.26
N ALA A 23 -6.27 7.94 -8.64
CA ALA A 23 -5.42 8.98 -9.21
C ALA A 23 -5.89 9.45 -10.60
N ASP A 24 -6.51 8.58 -11.41
CA ASP A 24 -7.09 8.95 -12.71
C ASP A 24 -8.32 9.88 -12.52
N ASP A 25 -9.11 9.66 -11.47
CA ASP A 25 -10.27 10.49 -11.13
C ASP A 25 -9.89 11.78 -10.37
N HIS A 26 -8.71 11.81 -9.71
CA HIS A 26 -8.22 12.94 -8.90
C HIS A 26 -6.87 13.45 -9.43
N PRO A 27 -6.89 14.45 -10.34
CA PRO A 27 -5.68 14.93 -11.01
C PRO A 27 -4.56 15.34 -10.04
N LEU A 28 -3.31 14.98 -10.39
CA LEU A 28 -2.10 15.20 -9.61
C LEU A 28 -1.99 14.39 -8.31
N THR A 29 -2.88 13.44 -8.05
CA THR A 29 -2.68 12.46 -6.96
C THR A 29 -1.45 11.60 -7.22
N LEU A 30 -0.52 11.56 -6.29
CA LEU A 30 0.67 10.70 -6.35
C LEU A 30 0.35 9.29 -5.92
N VAL A 31 0.39 8.31 -6.83
CA VAL A 31 0.38 6.88 -6.47
C VAL A 31 1.79 6.48 -6.02
N LEU A 32 1.99 6.38 -4.71
CA LEU A 32 3.29 6.11 -4.11
C LEU A 32 3.45 4.64 -3.75
N GLU A 33 3.85 3.82 -4.71
CA GLU A 33 4.18 2.41 -4.51
C GLU A 33 5.59 2.27 -3.92
N ILE A 34 5.70 2.00 -2.62
CA ILE A 34 6.99 1.87 -1.90
C ILE A 34 7.84 0.75 -2.48
N ASP A 35 7.23 -0.31 -2.97
CA ASP A 35 7.92 -1.43 -3.61
C ASP A 35 8.55 -1.02 -4.94
N THR A 36 7.92 -0.09 -5.68
CA THR A 36 8.51 0.52 -6.87
C THR A 36 9.70 1.40 -6.51
N VAL A 37 9.61 2.21 -5.46
CA VAL A 37 10.74 2.99 -4.93
C VAL A 37 11.88 2.07 -4.53
N ARG A 38 11.58 0.94 -3.90
CA ARG A 38 12.58 -0.07 -3.52
C ARG A 38 13.30 -0.67 -4.73
N ALA A 39 12.58 -0.94 -5.82
CA ALA A 39 13.18 -1.47 -7.05
C ALA A 39 14.17 -0.51 -7.73
N LEU A 40 14.12 0.79 -7.41
CA LEU A 40 15.10 1.79 -7.88
C LEU A 40 16.44 1.69 -7.14
N LEU A 41 16.51 1.00 -6.01
CA LEU A 41 17.74 0.83 -5.24
C LEU A 41 18.59 -0.29 -5.84
N GLY A 42 19.86 -0.02 -6.08
CA GLY A 42 20.81 -1.03 -6.56
C GLY A 42 20.90 -2.20 -5.59
N SER A 43 20.91 -3.43 -6.13
CA SER A 43 21.05 -4.68 -5.34
C SER A 43 20.03 -4.81 -4.18
N TRP A 44 18.82 -4.25 -4.35
CA TRP A 44 17.81 -4.17 -3.29
C TRP A 44 17.42 -5.53 -2.68
N LEU A 45 17.60 -6.63 -3.43
CA LEU A 45 17.28 -7.98 -2.99
C LEU A 45 18.38 -8.62 -2.12
N ASP A 46 19.61 -8.10 -2.14
CA ASP A 46 20.74 -8.65 -1.38
C ASP A 46 20.59 -8.43 0.12
N ASP A 47 20.04 -7.27 0.51
CA ASP A 47 19.66 -6.95 1.89
C ASP A 47 18.20 -6.42 1.94
N PRO A 48 17.22 -7.34 2.04
CA PRO A 48 15.81 -6.96 2.03
C PRO A 48 15.38 -6.05 3.18
N GLN A 49 16.01 -6.17 4.33
CA GLN A 49 15.66 -5.35 5.49
C GLN A 49 16.13 -3.91 5.30
N ARG A 50 17.39 -3.73 4.91
CA ARG A 50 17.99 -2.41 4.69
C ARG A 50 17.35 -1.68 3.51
N SER A 51 17.16 -2.37 2.39
CA SER A 51 16.52 -1.78 1.20
C SER A 51 15.05 -1.41 1.45
N GLY A 52 14.32 -2.25 2.21
CA GLY A 52 12.94 -1.95 2.60
C GLY A 52 12.82 -0.71 3.49
N TRP A 53 13.77 -0.54 4.42
CA TRP A 53 13.81 0.67 5.26
C TRP A 53 14.19 1.92 4.45
N ALA A 54 15.22 1.83 3.61
CA ALA A 54 15.63 2.93 2.74
C ALA A 54 14.50 3.40 1.81
N ALA A 55 13.78 2.46 1.19
CA ALA A 55 12.62 2.78 0.34
C ALA A 55 11.52 3.51 1.10
N ARG A 56 11.24 3.11 2.34
CA ARG A 56 10.26 3.79 3.20
C ARG A 56 10.66 5.22 3.52
N MET A 57 11.93 5.46 3.85
CA MET A 57 12.43 6.82 4.12
C MET A 57 12.34 7.72 2.89
N ILE A 58 12.68 7.20 1.71
CA ILE A 58 12.52 7.92 0.44
C ILE A 58 11.04 8.22 0.18
N ALA A 59 10.16 7.22 0.38
CA ALA A 59 8.72 7.39 0.18
C ALA A 59 8.12 8.46 1.12
N LEU A 60 8.54 8.54 2.39
CA LEU A 60 8.11 9.61 3.30
C LEU A 60 8.53 11.00 2.79
N ALA A 61 9.75 11.14 2.27
CA ALA A 61 10.22 12.40 1.71
C ALA A 61 9.43 12.81 0.45
N MET A 62 9.12 11.84 -0.43
CA MET A 62 8.27 12.07 -1.61
C MET A 62 6.85 12.48 -1.20
N ALA A 63 6.23 11.74 -0.26
CA ALA A 63 4.90 12.06 0.24
C ALA A 63 4.84 13.47 0.83
N ARG A 64 5.78 13.80 1.71
CA ARG A 64 5.85 15.12 2.33
C ARG A 64 5.93 16.24 1.30
N THR A 65 6.87 16.14 0.35
CA THR A 65 7.06 17.16 -0.69
C THR A 65 5.79 17.37 -1.52
N HIS A 66 5.09 16.29 -1.85
CA HIS A 66 3.88 16.36 -2.67
C HIS A 66 2.68 16.93 -1.91
N LEU A 67 2.52 16.54 -0.65
CA LEU A 67 1.49 17.10 0.25
C LEU A 67 1.71 18.60 0.51
N GLU A 68 2.96 19.02 0.78
CA GLU A 68 3.32 20.43 0.96
C GLU A 68 3.04 21.28 -0.31
N ALA A 69 3.06 20.65 -1.49
CA ALA A 69 2.65 21.26 -2.75
C ALA A 69 1.13 21.35 -2.94
N GLY A 70 0.34 20.82 -2.01
CA GLY A 70 -1.13 20.88 -2.02
C GLY A 70 -1.83 19.73 -2.76
N HIS A 71 -1.13 18.63 -3.04
CA HIS A 71 -1.65 17.48 -3.80
C HIS A 71 -1.79 16.24 -2.92
N ASP A 72 -2.72 15.37 -3.29
CA ASP A 72 -2.99 14.13 -2.59
C ASP A 72 -1.93 13.05 -2.85
N VAL A 73 -1.76 12.16 -1.88
CA VAL A 73 -0.89 10.98 -1.99
C VAL A 73 -1.71 9.74 -1.64
N ILE A 74 -1.63 8.70 -2.47
CA ILE A 74 -2.22 7.39 -2.18
C ILE A 74 -1.12 6.32 -2.11
N VAL A 75 -1.07 5.57 -1.01
CA VAL A 75 -0.01 4.60 -0.70
C VAL A 75 -0.59 3.19 -0.67
N PRO A 76 -0.53 2.42 -1.77
CA PRO A 76 -0.99 1.02 -1.80
C PRO A 76 0.07 0.09 -1.21
N GLN A 77 0.00 -0.22 0.08
CA GLN A 77 1.05 -0.98 0.77
C GLN A 77 0.46 -2.05 1.71
N LEU A 78 1.13 -3.19 1.83
CA LEU A 78 0.90 -4.17 2.90
C LEU A 78 1.67 -3.74 4.14
N LEU A 79 0.96 -3.40 5.21
CA LEU A 79 1.55 -3.04 6.50
C LEU A 79 0.90 -3.82 7.64
N THR A 80 1.65 -4.72 8.25
CA THR A 80 1.23 -5.48 9.45
C THR A 80 1.66 -4.79 10.75
N ARG A 81 2.76 -4.01 10.71
CA ARG A 81 3.32 -3.31 11.87
C ARG A 81 2.90 -1.85 11.88
N ARG A 82 2.61 -1.32 13.05
CA ARG A 82 2.13 0.06 13.24
C ARG A 82 3.21 1.13 13.06
N GLU A 83 4.49 0.80 13.29
CA GLU A 83 5.55 1.81 13.34
C GLU A 83 5.64 2.65 12.05
N PHE A 84 5.48 2.03 10.89
CA PHE A 84 5.52 2.76 9.63
C PHE A 84 4.20 3.49 9.33
N VAL A 85 3.07 2.98 9.81
CA VAL A 85 1.77 3.68 9.71
C VAL A 85 1.82 4.99 10.49
N GLU A 86 2.40 4.97 11.70
CA GLU A 86 2.56 6.19 12.52
C GLU A 86 3.51 7.20 11.85
N LEU A 87 4.62 6.74 11.24
CA LEU A 87 5.50 7.63 10.47
C LEU A 87 4.80 8.29 9.27
N LEU A 88 3.91 7.56 8.57
CA LEU A 88 3.09 8.12 7.51
C LEU A 88 2.12 9.17 8.07
N ARG A 89 1.47 8.89 9.19
CA ARG A 89 0.57 9.81 9.88
C ARG A 89 1.30 11.09 10.31
N GLU A 90 2.40 10.96 11.04
CA GLU A 90 3.21 12.08 11.51
C GLU A 90 3.72 12.96 10.34
N THR A 91 4.19 12.30 9.26
CA THR A 91 4.63 13.02 8.04
C THR A 91 3.49 13.80 7.40
N THR A 92 2.30 13.20 7.36
CA THR A 92 1.09 13.82 6.78
C THR A 92 0.64 15.03 7.61
N GLU A 93 0.55 14.87 8.92
CA GLU A 93 0.16 15.93 9.85
C GLU A 93 1.18 17.09 9.84
N ALA A 94 2.47 16.77 9.79
CA ALA A 94 3.53 17.78 9.68
C ALA A 94 3.49 18.57 8.36
N ALA A 95 2.95 17.99 7.29
CA ALA A 95 2.68 18.66 6.01
C ALA A 95 1.36 19.46 5.99
N GLY A 96 0.60 19.48 7.10
CA GLY A 96 -0.71 20.15 7.17
C GLY A 96 -1.80 19.43 6.37
N ALA A 97 -1.69 18.11 6.18
CA ALA A 97 -2.59 17.26 5.42
C ALA A 97 -3.40 16.30 6.31
N THR A 98 -4.44 15.67 5.76
CA THR A 98 -5.25 14.66 6.48
C THR A 98 -4.75 13.25 6.19
N PHE A 99 -4.58 12.44 7.23
CA PHE A 99 -4.24 11.01 7.08
C PHE A 99 -5.49 10.14 7.14
N CYS A 100 -5.66 9.27 6.14
CA CYS A 100 -6.74 8.29 6.06
C CYS A 100 -6.14 6.88 5.88
N GLU A 101 -6.58 5.89 6.67
CA GLU A 101 -6.23 4.49 6.48
C GLU A 101 -7.49 3.68 6.12
N LEU A 102 -7.47 3.03 4.96
CA LEU A 102 -8.49 2.10 4.50
C LEU A 102 -7.88 0.73 4.27
N THR A 103 -8.60 -0.32 4.66
CA THR A 103 -8.15 -1.70 4.49
C THR A 103 -8.99 -2.38 3.42
N LEU A 104 -8.33 -2.90 2.38
CA LEU A 104 -8.97 -3.65 1.31
C LEU A 104 -8.88 -5.16 1.61
N MET A 105 -10.01 -5.87 1.53
CA MET A 105 -10.08 -7.30 1.80
C MET A 105 -10.89 -8.06 0.76
N ASP A 106 -10.42 -9.25 0.44
CA ASP A 106 -11.11 -10.27 -0.36
C ASP A 106 -10.89 -11.66 0.28
N PRO A 107 -11.72 -12.67 -0.03
CA PRO A 107 -11.50 -14.04 0.39
C PRO A 107 -10.11 -14.55 0.02
N ARG A 108 -9.53 -15.37 0.91
CA ARG A 108 -8.16 -15.87 0.79
C ARG A 108 -7.87 -16.58 -0.53
N ASP A 109 -8.79 -17.42 -0.97
CA ASP A 109 -8.69 -18.19 -2.21
C ASP A 109 -8.68 -17.28 -3.44
N ILE A 110 -9.47 -16.22 -3.46
CA ILE A 110 -9.51 -15.21 -4.52
C ILE A 110 -8.18 -14.46 -4.60
N VAL A 111 -7.65 -14.01 -3.46
CA VAL A 111 -6.38 -13.29 -3.38
C VAL A 111 -5.21 -14.16 -3.85
N LEU A 112 -5.15 -15.43 -3.42
CA LEU A 112 -4.10 -16.35 -3.82
C LEU A 112 -4.17 -16.70 -5.31
N ALA A 113 -5.37 -16.94 -5.85
CA ALA A 113 -5.56 -17.21 -7.28
C ALA A 113 -5.11 -16.00 -8.14
N ARG A 114 -5.44 -14.78 -7.75
CA ARG A 114 -4.97 -13.56 -8.44
C ARG A 114 -3.44 -13.44 -8.40
N LEU A 115 -2.81 -13.77 -7.27
CA LEU A 115 -1.36 -13.70 -7.15
C LEU A 115 -0.65 -14.75 -8.04
N GLU A 116 -1.22 -15.93 -8.17
CA GLU A 116 -0.71 -16.98 -9.08
C GLU A 116 -0.75 -16.56 -10.56
N GLN A 117 -1.80 -15.85 -10.95
CA GLN A 117 -2.00 -15.37 -12.33
C GLN A 117 -1.19 -14.12 -12.66
N ARG A 118 -0.64 -13.43 -11.63
CA ARG A 118 0.09 -12.17 -11.83
C ARG A 118 1.44 -12.44 -12.50
N SER A 119 1.65 -11.85 -13.67
CA SER A 119 2.96 -11.74 -14.31
C SER A 119 3.76 -10.59 -13.68
N GLU A 120 5.04 -10.85 -13.38
CA GLU A 120 5.95 -9.82 -12.87
C GLU A 120 6.89 -9.39 -14.01
N PRO A 121 6.93 -8.10 -14.38
CA PRO A 121 7.86 -7.62 -15.40
C PRO A 121 9.32 -7.81 -14.98
N VAL A 122 10.19 -8.12 -15.93
CA VAL A 122 11.62 -8.25 -15.70
C VAL A 122 12.19 -6.92 -15.20
N GLY A 123 12.94 -6.95 -14.10
CA GLY A 123 13.57 -5.76 -13.50
C GLY A 123 12.66 -4.93 -12.60
N ALA A 124 11.37 -5.27 -12.48
CA ALA A 124 10.47 -4.66 -11.52
C ALA A 124 10.59 -5.30 -10.13
N PHE A 125 9.93 -4.70 -9.14
CA PHE A 125 9.79 -5.33 -7.82
C PHE A 125 9.07 -6.68 -7.94
N SER A 126 9.66 -7.71 -7.35
CA SER A 126 9.07 -9.05 -7.27
C SER A 126 8.72 -9.39 -5.83
N ALA A 127 7.43 -9.38 -5.52
CA ALA A 127 6.93 -9.83 -4.22
C ALA A 127 7.27 -11.31 -3.98
N ARG A 128 7.19 -12.15 -5.01
CA ARG A 128 7.55 -13.57 -4.92
C ARG A 128 9.02 -13.78 -4.60
N ALA A 129 9.92 -13.07 -5.29
CA ALA A 129 11.36 -13.15 -5.02
C ALA A 129 11.68 -12.70 -3.59
N LEU A 130 11.05 -11.63 -3.12
CA LEU A 130 11.21 -11.16 -1.75
C LEU A 130 10.72 -12.19 -0.72
N MET A 131 9.51 -12.74 -0.92
CA MET A 131 8.93 -13.77 -0.05
C MET A 131 9.82 -15.02 -0.01
N ALA A 132 10.27 -15.49 -1.18
CA ALA A 132 11.19 -16.62 -1.28
C ALA A 132 12.51 -16.36 -0.51
N ARG A 133 13.06 -15.16 -0.61
CA ARG A 133 14.25 -14.76 0.12
C ARG A 133 14.04 -14.73 1.65
N GLN A 134 12.82 -14.42 2.08
CA GLN A 134 12.43 -14.36 3.49
C GLN A 134 11.91 -15.70 4.03
N GLY A 135 11.79 -16.73 3.18
CA GLY A 135 11.24 -18.03 3.56
C GLY A 135 9.74 -17.99 3.90
N THR A 136 9.00 -17.06 3.28
CA THR A 136 7.55 -16.88 3.48
C THR A 136 6.77 -17.20 2.22
N THR A 137 5.50 -17.55 2.36
CA THR A 137 4.57 -17.78 1.25
C THR A 137 3.53 -16.67 1.15
N PRO A 138 2.84 -16.53 0.00
CA PRO A 138 1.70 -15.63 -0.11
C PRO A 138 0.58 -15.92 0.89
N GLY A 139 0.35 -17.20 1.22
CA GLY A 139 -0.60 -17.62 2.25
C GLY A 139 -0.20 -17.11 3.63
N ASP A 140 1.08 -17.25 3.99
CA ASP A 140 1.60 -16.73 5.26
C ASP A 140 1.42 -15.21 5.36
N ALA A 141 1.65 -14.49 4.26
CA ALA A 141 1.48 -13.04 4.22
C ALA A 141 0.01 -12.62 4.40
N TYR A 142 -0.92 -13.37 3.79
CA TYR A 142 -2.36 -13.15 3.98
C TYR A 142 -2.77 -13.42 5.44
N ASP A 143 -2.38 -14.56 5.99
CA ASP A 143 -2.77 -15.00 7.34
C ASP A 143 -2.17 -14.06 8.41
N ALA A 144 -0.92 -13.61 8.23
CA ALA A 144 -0.29 -12.60 9.08
C ALA A 144 -1.01 -11.24 9.02
N PHE A 145 -1.48 -10.85 7.83
CA PHE A 145 -2.26 -9.62 7.68
C PHE A 145 -3.61 -9.70 8.41
N VAL A 146 -4.34 -10.80 8.24
CA VAL A 146 -5.63 -11.02 8.94
C VAL A 146 -5.44 -11.00 10.46
N ALA A 147 -4.40 -11.64 10.97
CA ALA A 147 -4.08 -11.60 12.40
C ALA A 147 -3.80 -10.17 12.89
N ALA A 148 -3.01 -9.39 12.14
CA ALA A 148 -2.73 -8.00 12.48
C ALA A 148 -3.98 -7.09 12.38
N LEU A 149 -4.87 -7.36 11.42
CA LEU A 149 -6.13 -6.63 11.26
C LEU A 149 -7.08 -6.88 12.44
N ALA A 150 -7.14 -8.10 12.97
CA ALA A 150 -7.98 -8.44 14.11
C ALA A 150 -7.65 -7.64 15.39
N GLU A 151 -6.42 -7.12 15.49
CA GLU A 151 -5.98 -6.26 16.59
C GLU A 151 -6.35 -4.78 16.39
N ARG A 152 -6.89 -4.41 15.21
CA ARG A 152 -7.23 -3.03 14.81
C ARG A 152 -8.75 -2.83 14.87
N ARG A 153 -9.26 -2.44 16.03
CA ARG A 153 -10.73 -2.32 16.26
C ARG A 153 -11.40 -1.22 15.42
N ASP A 154 -10.64 -0.19 15.03
CA ASP A 154 -11.15 0.99 14.32
C ASP A 154 -10.78 0.95 12.82
N ALA A 155 -10.39 -0.20 12.28
CA ALA A 155 -10.05 -0.35 10.88
C ALA A 155 -11.31 -0.24 10.01
N VAL A 156 -11.31 0.68 9.05
CA VAL A 156 -12.33 0.73 8.01
C VAL A 156 -11.97 -0.29 6.94
N VAL A 157 -12.82 -1.29 6.74
CA VAL A 157 -12.56 -2.41 5.83
C VAL A 157 -13.53 -2.36 4.66
N ILE A 158 -12.97 -2.36 3.45
CA ILE A 158 -13.71 -2.41 2.19
C ILE A 158 -13.54 -3.81 1.59
N HIS A 159 -14.66 -4.48 1.34
CA HIS A 159 -14.70 -5.80 0.73
C HIS A 159 -14.95 -5.70 -0.78
N ASP A 160 -14.52 -6.73 -1.54
CA ASP A 160 -14.62 -6.78 -3.01
C ASP A 160 -14.10 -5.49 -3.68
N PRO A 161 -12.86 -5.07 -3.38
CA PRO A 161 -12.36 -3.73 -3.67
C PRO A 161 -12.21 -3.42 -5.17
N LEU A 162 -12.42 -4.40 -6.04
CA LEU A 162 -12.39 -4.21 -7.49
C LEU A 162 -13.78 -3.99 -8.10
N SER A 163 -14.86 -4.05 -7.32
CA SER A 163 -16.21 -3.67 -7.76
C SER A 163 -16.37 -2.15 -7.81
N ASP A 164 -17.29 -1.67 -8.67
CA ASP A 164 -17.61 -0.24 -8.73
C ASP A 164 -18.25 0.25 -7.43
N ALA A 165 -19.10 -0.56 -6.79
CA ALA A 165 -19.73 -0.22 -5.53
C ALA A 165 -18.72 -0.01 -4.38
N ALA A 166 -17.69 -0.86 -4.31
CA ALA A 166 -16.63 -0.71 -3.30
C ALA A 166 -15.73 0.50 -3.60
N TYR A 167 -15.54 0.83 -4.86
CA TYR A 167 -14.82 2.05 -5.24
C TYR A 167 -15.61 3.31 -4.89
N ASP A 168 -16.92 3.33 -5.16
CA ASP A 168 -17.79 4.45 -4.78
C ASP A 168 -17.80 4.63 -3.25
N GLU A 169 -17.91 3.54 -2.47
CA GLU A 169 -17.78 3.57 -1.01
C GLU A 169 -16.43 4.16 -0.57
N LEU A 170 -15.33 3.78 -1.23
CA LEU A 170 -13.99 4.31 -0.95
C LEU A 170 -13.94 5.82 -1.16
N VAL A 171 -14.48 6.31 -2.28
CA VAL A 171 -14.49 7.76 -2.60
C VAL A 171 -15.33 8.50 -1.56
N ASP A 172 -16.55 8.01 -1.24
CA ASP A 172 -17.43 8.62 -0.23
C ASP A 172 -16.79 8.72 1.15
N LEU A 173 -15.92 7.77 1.53
CA LEU A 173 -15.17 7.79 2.79
C LEU A 173 -14.00 8.79 2.79
N LEU A 174 -13.54 9.21 1.63
CA LEU A 174 -12.38 10.11 1.46
C LEU A 174 -12.81 11.58 1.23
N ASP A 175 -14.04 11.85 0.84
CA ASP A 175 -14.61 13.19 0.61
C ASP A 175 -15.11 13.83 1.91
#